data_9aa9e040d743751473df4090d41a759c
#
_entry.id   9aa9e040d743751473df4090d41a759c
#
_cell.length_a   1.000
_cell.length_b   1.000
_cell.length_c   1.000
_cell.angle_alpha   90.00
_cell.angle_beta   90.00
_cell.angle_gamma   90.00
#
_symmetry.space_group_name_H-M   'P 1'
#
loop_
_entity.id
_entity.type
_entity.pdbx_description
1 polymer ?
#
loop_
_entity_poly.entity_id
_entity_poly.type
_entity_poly.pdbx_seq_one_letter_code
_entity_poly.pdbx_strand_id
1 'polypeptide(L)'
;THLLHDVPHALCVRVCAPFELRKRRMMERLGCDDGERVAGEIRINDEAHTAIMRRNFDIQWTDAEHYDIVLNTERVSVRDCIDRVLGMVRSAEFVETEQSRQRLQDLALAWRVKAALRLSPKTRALRVSVSARNGRVTLAGMLDTAEERAAATEVAAEAGARDIDDTLRSADAVRPR
;
A
#
# COMPACT_ATOMS: atom_id res chain seq x y z
N THR A 1 1.03 -4.65 2.81
CA THR A 1 0.57 -4.41 4.19
C THR A 1 0.16 -2.95 4.36
N HIS A 2 1.03 -1.99 4.12
CA HIS A 2 0.73 -0.56 4.30
C HIS A 2 -0.47 -0.05 3.48
N LEU A 3 -0.71 -0.61 2.30
CA LEU A 3 -1.88 -0.30 1.46
C LEU A 3 -3.22 -0.56 2.15
N LEU A 4 -3.27 -1.48 3.10
CA LEU A 4 -4.49 -1.88 3.81
C LEU A 4 -4.55 -1.33 5.24
N HIS A 5 -3.59 -0.48 5.64
CA HIS A 5 -3.52 0.07 7.01
C HIS A 5 -4.81 0.79 7.45
N ASP A 6 -5.46 1.47 6.50
CA ASP A 6 -6.72 2.18 6.76
C ASP A 6 -7.98 1.31 6.72
N VAL A 7 -7.83 -0.02 6.57
CA VAL A 7 -8.94 -0.96 6.55
C VAL A 7 -9.10 -1.60 7.93
N PRO A 8 -10.16 -1.29 8.70
CA PRO A 8 -10.24 -1.67 10.13
C PRO A 8 -10.17 -3.17 10.41
N HIS A 9 -10.62 -4.03 9.49
CA HIS A 9 -10.56 -5.49 9.64
C HIS A 9 -9.30 -6.13 9.03
N ALA A 10 -8.31 -5.34 8.61
CA ALA A 10 -7.05 -5.83 8.08
C ALA A 10 -5.96 -5.76 9.15
N LEU A 11 -5.55 -6.90 9.67
CA LEU A 11 -4.46 -7.00 10.64
C LEU A 11 -3.10 -6.87 9.95
N CYS A 12 -2.33 -5.85 10.30
CA CYS A 12 -0.99 -5.60 9.80
C CYS A 12 0.06 -6.26 10.69
N VAL A 13 0.68 -7.33 10.20
CA VAL A 13 1.65 -8.13 10.95
C VAL A 13 3.05 -7.98 10.37
N ARG A 14 4.02 -7.71 11.23
CA ARG A 14 5.45 -7.82 10.89
C ARG A 14 6.06 -9.03 11.59
N VAL A 15 6.66 -9.91 10.79
CA VAL A 15 7.47 -11.02 11.31
C VAL A 15 8.93 -10.69 11.10
N CYS A 16 9.73 -10.72 12.15
CA CYS A 16 11.16 -10.43 12.09
C CYS A 16 11.99 -11.50 12.80
N ALA A 17 13.28 -11.47 12.51
CA ALA A 17 14.30 -12.25 13.21
C ALA A 17 15.66 -11.56 13.03
N PRO A 18 16.63 -11.74 13.95
CA PRO A 18 18.00 -11.28 13.79
C PRO A 18 18.64 -11.78 12.49
N PHE A 19 19.54 -10.98 11.94
CA PHE A 19 20.17 -11.24 10.65
C PHE A 19 20.81 -12.64 10.59
N GLU A 20 21.59 -13.02 11.59
CA GLU A 20 22.28 -14.33 11.63
C GLU A 20 21.31 -15.50 11.68
N LEU A 21 20.18 -15.35 12.33
CA LEU A 21 19.14 -16.37 12.35
C LEU A 21 18.46 -16.50 10.97
N ARG A 22 18.19 -15.37 10.32
CA ARG A 22 17.63 -15.36 8.95
C ARG A 22 18.59 -16.00 7.96
N LYS A 23 19.87 -15.68 8.05
CA LYS A 23 20.95 -16.28 7.24
C LYS A 23 20.99 -17.79 7.41
N ARG A 24 21.07 -18.29 8.63
CA ARG A 24 21.06 -19.73 8.91
C ARG A 24 19.83 -20.44 8.35
N ARG A 25 18.63 -19.91 8.60
CA ARG A 25 17.38 -20.50 8.07
C ARG A 25 17.33 -20.51 6.56
N MET A 26 17.88 -19.47 5.91
CA MET A 26 17.94 -19.40 4.46
C MET A 26 18.92 -20.40 3.89
N MET A 27 20.10 -20.57 4.50
CA MET A 27 21.09 -21.59 4.14
C MET A 27 20.49 -23.00 4.24
N GLU A 28 19.83 -23.33 5.37
CA GLU A 28 19.14 -24.60 5.57
C GLU A 28 18.07 -24.85 4.49
N ARG A 29 17.22 -23.86 4.21
CA ARG A 29 16.15 -23.98 3.21
C ARG A 29 16.66 -24.18 1.79
N LEU A 30 17.80 -23.56 1.43
CA LEU A 30 18.39 -23.62 0.09
C LEU A 30 19.36 -24.80 -0.06
N GLY A 31 19.73 -25.48 1.03
CA GLY A 31 20.80 -26.47 1.02
C GLY A 31 22.15 -25.89 0.57
N CYS A 32 22.42 -24.62 0.97
CA CYS A 32 23.58 -23.85 0.51
C CYS A 32 24.52 -23.59 1.69
N ASP A 33 25.80 -23.99 1.54
CA ASP A 33 26.84 -23.77 2.57
C ASP A 33 27.59 -22.43 2.39
N ASP A 34 27.35 -21.70 1.30
CA ASP A 34 27.94 -20.38 1.06
C ASP A 34 27.20 -19.29 1.85
N GLY A 35 27.65 -19.07 3.07
CA GLY A 35 27.07 -18.08 3.97
C GLY A 35 27.25 -16.63 3.51
N GLU A 36 28.32 -16.30 2.77
CA GLU A 36 28.52 -14.93 2.29
C GLU A 36 27.59 -14.59 1.13
N ARG A 37 27.37 -15.52 0.23
CA ARG A 37 26.37 -15.40 -0.83
C ARG A 37 24.98 -15.20 -0.26
N VAL A 38 24.56 -16.03 0.71
CA VAL A 38 23.24 -15.92 1.35
C VAL A 38 23.10 -14.58 2.11
N ALA A 39 24.15 -14.13 2.81
CA ALA A 39 24.17 -12.85 3.48
C ALA A 39 24.00 -11.69 2.50
N GLY A 40 24.65 -11.75 1.34
CA GLY A 40 24.52 -10.76 0.28
C GLY A 40 23.09 -10.68 -0.27
N GLU A 41 22.46 -11.83 -0.56
CA GLU A 41 21.08 -11.90 -1.02
C GLU A 41 20.08 -11.29 -0.01
N ILE A 42 20.27 -11.56 1.29
CA ILE A 42 19.42 -10.98 2.34
C ILE A 42 19.56 -9.45 2.37
N ARG A 43 20.80 -8.91 2.32
CA ARG A 43 21.02 -7.45 2.32
C ARG A 43 20.38 -6.77 1.12
N ILE A 44 20.58 -7.32 -0.09
CA ILE A 44 19.97 -6.81 -1.32
C ILE A 44 18.44 -6.77 -1.21
N ASN A 45 17.82 -7.83 -0.68
CA ASN A 45 16.37 -7.86 -0.49
C ASN A 45 15.89 -6.82 0.55
N ASP A 46 16.59 -6.68 1.67
CA ASP A 46 16.24 -5.70 2.72
C ASP A 46 16.37 -4.26 2.19
N GLU A 47 17.42 -3.97 1.44
CA GLU A 47 17.66 -2.66 0.81
C GLU A 47 16.59 -2.35 -0.26
N ALA A 48 16.29 -3.32 -1.13
CA ALA A 48 15.25 -3.16 -2.15
C ALA A 48 13.89 -2.91 -1.51
N HIS A 49 13.54 -3.66 -0.45
CA HIS A 49 12.31 -3.46 0.29
C HIS A 49 12.26 -2.06 0.92
N THR A 50 13.35 -1.63 1.56
CA THR A 50 13.48 -0.29 2.15
C THR A 50 13.28 0.80 1.11
N ALA A 51 13.92 0.67 -0.05
CA ALA A 51 13.80 1.65 -1.15
C ALA A 51 12.37 1.73 -1.69
N ILE A 52 11.69 0.58 -1.87
CA ILE A 52 10.31 0.51 -2.33
C ILE A 52 9.36 1.19 -1.34
N MET A 53 9.50 0.89 -0.04
CA MET A 53 8.62 1.43 0.99
C MET A 53 8.81 2.94 1.16
N ARG A 54 10.06 3.41 1.17
CA ARG A 54 10.37 4.84 1.21
C ARG A 54 9.86 5.57 -0.02
N ARG A 55 10.09 5.03 -1.23
CA ARG A 55 9.69 5.68 -2.49
C ARG A 55 8.18 5.80 -2.65
N ASN A 56 7.43 4.74 -2.29
CA ASN A 56 6.00 4.66 -2.59
C ASN A 56 5.12 5.17 -1.45
N PHE A 57 5.60 5.11 -0.20
CA PHE A 57 4.79 5.38 0.99
C PHE A 57 5.44 6.36 1.97
N ASP A 58 6.71 6.74 1.71
CA ASP A 58 7.51 7.61 2.59
C ASP A 58 7.61 7.09 4.04
N ILE A 59 7.69 5.77 4.20
CA ILE A 59 7.77 5.11 5.50
C ILE A 59 9.06 4.30 5.66
N GLN A 60 9.49 4.17 6.93
CA GLN A 60 10.49 3.23 7.36
C GLN A 60 9.77 1.94 7.78
N TRP A 61 9.78 0.92 6.93
CA TRP A 61 9.06 -0.33 7.17
C TRP A 61 9.48 -1.10 8.42
N THR A 62 10.62 -0.73 9.02
CA THR A 62 11.10 -1.32 10.27
C THR A 62 10.42 -0.76 11.51
N ASP A 63 9.75 0.40 11.40
CA ASP A 63 9.13 1.06 12.54
C ASP A 63 7.86 0.31 12.97
N ALA A 64 7.74 0.07 14.26
CA ALA A 64 6.67 -0.76 14.82
C ALA A 64 5.29 -0.11 14.67
N GLU A 65 5.23 1.22 14.58
CA GLU A 65 4.00 2.00 14.45
C GLU A 65 3.19 1.71 13.16
N HIS A 66 3.82 1.05 12.18
CA HIS A 66 3.15 0.65 10.94
C HIS A 66 2.45 -0.72 11.02
N TYR A 67 2.45 -1.34 12.20
CA TYR A 67 1.94 -2.70 12.39
C TYR A 67 1.11 -2.82 13.67
N ASP A 68 0.06 -3.61 13.62
CA ASP A 68 -0.75 -3.94 14.80
C ASP A 68 0.00 -4.91 15.73
N ILE A 69 0.87 -5.75 15.17
CA ILE A 69 1.73 -6.66 15.93
C ILE A 69 3.08 -6.89 15.23
N VAL A 70 4.15 -6.88 16.01
CA VAL A 70 5.50 -7.27 15.57
C VAL A 70 5.93 -8.54 16.28
N LEU A 71 6.24 -9.59 15.51
CA LEU A 71 6.61 -10.91 16.02
C LEU A 71 8.07 -11.23 15.72
N ASN A 72 8.89 -11.35 16.78
CA ASN A 72 10.28 -11.79 16.66
C ASN A 72 10.38 -13.30 16.84
N THR A 73 10.71 -14.01 15.78
CA THR A 73 10.80 -15.48 15.75
C THR A 73 12.15 -16.02 16.24
N GLU A 74 12.99 -15.20 16.87
CA GLU A 74 14.19 -15.68 17.54
C GLU A 74 13.88 -16.49 18.79
N ARG A 75 12.96 -15.99 19.61
CA ARG A 75 12.63 -16.53 20.92
C ARG A 75 11.21 -17.11 21.00
N VAL A 76 10.32 -16.63 20.15
CA VAL A 76 8.93 -17.09 20.08
C VAL A 76 8.82 -18.11 18.96
N SER A 77 8.25 -19.27 19.25
CA SER A 77 8.06 -20.32 18.27
C SER A 77 7.13 -19.86 17.14
N VAL A 78 7.31 -20.39 15.92
CA VAL A 78 6.41 -20.10 14.80
C VAL A 78 4.96 -20.44 15.14
N ARG A 79 4.74 -21.54 15.88
CA ARG A 79 3.41 -21.96 16.32
C ARG A 79 2.77 -20.92 17.24
N ASP A 80 3.49 -20.44 18.25
CA ASP A 80 2.98 -19.42 19.16
C ASP A 80 2.72 -18.09 18.42
N CYS A 81 3.56 -17.75 17.43
CA CYS A 81 3.31 -16.59 16.57
C CYS A 81 1.99 -16.73 15.80
N ILE A 82 1.72 -17.90 15.22
CA ILE A 82 0.47 -18.20 14.51
C ILE A 82 -0.72 -18.07 15.45
N ASP A 83 -0.66 -18.67 16.64
CA ASP A 83 -1.75 -18.66 17.60
C ASP A 83 -2.09 -17.22 18.05
N ARG A 84 -1.08 -16.36 18.22
CA ARG A 84 -1.31 -14.93 18.53
C ARG A 84 -1.96 -14.17 17.38
N VAL A 85 -1.50 -14.37 16.16
CA VAL A 85 -2.13 -13.75 14.97
C VAL A 85 -3.58 -14.20 14.82
N LEU A 86 -3.84 -15.51 14.97
CA LEU A 86 -5.21 -16.04 14.90
C LEU A 86 -6.09 -15.51 16.03
N GLY A 87 -5.54 -15.34 17.24
CA GLY A 87 -6.24 -14.71 18.36
C GLY A 87 -6.65 -13.28 18.04
N MET A 88 -5.74 -12.48 17.48
CA MET A 88 -6.03 -11.09 17.11
C MET A 88 -7.06 -10.99 15.98
N VAL A 89 -6.91 -11.78 14.92
CA VAL A 89 -7.87 -11.77 13.79
C VAL A 89 -9.30 -12.13 14.25
N ARG A 90 -9.44 -12.91 15.32
CA ARG A 90 -10.74 -13.30 15.87
C ARG A 90 -11.27 -12.33 16.92
N SER A 91 -10.50 -11.33 17.31
CA SER A 91 -10.93 -10.33 18.28
C SER A 91 -11.95 -9.36 17.68
N ALA A 92 -12.69 -8.69 18.56
CA ALA A 92 -13.78 -7.79 18.13
C ALA A 92 -13.29 -6.62 17.27
N GLU A 93 -12.04 -6.19 17.47
CA GLU A 93 -11.42 -5.06 16.75
C GLU A 93 -11.23 -5.35 15.27
N PHE A 94 -11.03 -6.62 14.88
CA PHE A 94 -10.78 -7.04 13.50
C PHE A 94 -11.97 -7.74 12.84
N VAL A 95 -13.15 -7.72 13.47
CA VAL A 95 -14.37 -8.25 12.84
C VAL A 95 -14.76 -7.36 11.65
N GLU A 96 -14.99 -8.01 10.51
CA GLU A 96 -15.49 -7.32 9.33
C GLU A 96 -16.89 -6.75 9.59
N THR A 97 -17.06 -5.46 9.31
CA THR A 97 -18.33 -4.74 9.36
C THR A 97 -18.68 -4.23 7.97
N GLU A 98 -19.95 -3.84 7.76
CA GLU A 98 -20.34 -3.22 6.49
C GLU A 98 -19.52 -1.95 6.20
N GLN A 99 -19.25 -1.15 7.24
CA GLN A 99 -18.42 0.06 7.10
C GLN A 99 -16.98 -0.27 6.72
N SER A 100 -16.37 -1.28 7.33
CA SER A 100 -14.99 -1.69 7.02
C SER A 100 -14.88 -2.34 5.64
N ARG A 101 -15.92 -3.07 5.20
CA ARG A 101 -16.02 -3.60 3.83
C ARG A 101 -16.11 -2.47 2.82
N GLN A 102 -16.95 -1.46 3.07
CA GLN A 102 -17.07 -0.28 2.21
C GLN A 102 -15.71 0.44 2.12
N ARG A 103 -14.99 0.57 3.24
CA ARG A 103 -13.65 1.18 3.22
C ARG A 103 -12.66 0.44 2.32
N LEU A 104 -12.67 -0.90 2.35
CA LEU A 104 -11.85 -1.72 1.46
C LEU A 104 -12.24 -1.55 -0.02
N GLN A 105 -13.54 -1.49 -0.31
CA GLN A 105 -14.03 -1.26 -1.67
C GLN A 105 -13.63 0.12 -2.20
N ASP A 106 -13.73 1.15 -1.38
CA ASP A 106 -13.31 2.52 -1.71
C ASP A 106 -11.80 2.57 -2.01
N LEU A 107 -11.00 1.93 -1.16
CA LEU A 107 -9.56 1.84 -1.36
C LEU A 107 -9.21 1.12 -2.68
N ALA A 108 -9.87 0.00 -2.96
CA ALA A 108 -9.67 -0.75 -4.19
C ALA A 108 -10.08 0.06 -5.44
N LEU A 109 -11.17 0.83 -5.34
CA LEU A 109 -11.63 1.73 -6.40
C LEU A 109 -10.61 2.85 -6.65
N ALA A 110 -10.15 3.52 -5.59
CA ALA A 110 -9.16 4.59 -5.69
C ALA A 110 -7.84 4.11 -6.35
N TRP A 111 -7.35 2.93 -5.95
CA TRP A 111 -6.13 2.35 -6.53
C TRP A 111 -6.31 1.93 -7.99
N ARG A 112 -7.47 1.39 -8.36
CA ARG A 112 -7.79 1.04 -9.76
C ARG A 112 -7.81 2.27 -10.65
N VAL A 113 -8.46 3.36 -10.21
CA VAL A 113 -8.47 4.64 -10.93
C VAL A 113 -7.05 5.21 -11.03
N LYS A 114 -6.29 5.22 -9.94
CA LYS A 114 -4.90 5.70 -9.92
C LYS A 114 -4.00 4.91 -10.89
N ALA A 115 -4.18 3.59 -10.96
CA ALA A 115 -3.46 2.75 -11.91
C ALA A 115 -3.85 3.06 -13.35
N ALA A 116 -5.14 3.22 -13.65
CA ALA A 116 -5.63 3.57 -14.98
C ALA A 116 -5.08 4.92 -15.46
N LEU A 117 -5.10 5.94 -14.61
CA LEU A 117 -4.51 7.25 -14.91
C LEU A 117 -3.01 7.18 -15.23
N ARG A 118 -2.26 6.33 -14.54
CA ARG A 118 -0.82 6.14 -14.78
C ARG A 118 -0.51 5.35 -16.06
N LEU A 119 -1.37 4.43 -16.43
CA LEU A 119 -1.21 3.59 -17.63
C LEU A 119 -1.67 4.30 -18.92
N SER A 120 -2.63 5.18 -18.83
CA SER A 120 -3.16 5.90 -20.00
C SER A 120 -2.15 6.91 -20.54
N PRO A 121 -1.83 6.88 -21.85
CA PRO A 121 -0.97 7.87 -22.49
C PRO A 121 -1.48 9.31 -22.33
N LYS A 122 -2.80 9.51 -22.26
CA LYS A 122 -3.45 10.81 -22.10
C LYS A 122 -3.23 11.44 -20.72
N THR A 123 -3.02 10.62 -19.68
CA THR A 123 -3.06 11.09 -18.27
C THR A 123 -1.82 10.73 -17.46
N ARG A 124 -0.92 9.87 -17.95
CA ARG A 124 0.26 9.38 -17.21
C ARG A 124 1.21 10.46 -16.70
N ALA A 125 1.26 11.61 -17.38
CA ALA A 125 2.08 12.77 -17.02
C ALA A 125 1.40 13.70 -15.99
N LEU A 126 0.09 13.56 -15.80
CA LEU A 126 -0.70 14.42 -14.93
C LEU A 126 -0.43 14.11 -13.46
N ARG A 127 -0.37 15.16 -12.65
CA ARG A 127 -0.23 15.04 -11.20
C ARG A 127 -1.61 15.09 -10.54
N VAL A 128 -2.34 13.99 -10.63
CA VAL A 128 -3.68 13.84 -10.05
C VAL A 128 -3.60 12.91 -8.84
N SER A 129 -4.07 13.39 -7.70
CA SER A 129 -4.36 12.56 -6.53
C SER A 129 -5.77 11.99 -6.64
N VAL A 130 -5.92 10.74 -6.20
CA VAL A 130 -7.18 10.00 -6.25
C VAL A 130 -7.50 9.49 -4.87
N SER A 131 -8.71 9.76 -4.40
CA SER A 131 -9.29 9.14 -3.21
C SER A 131 -10.70 8.65 -3.51
N ALA A 132 -11.23 7.76 -2.68
CA ALA A 132 -12.61 7.33 -2.78
C ALA A 132 -13.24 7.20 -1.40
N ARG A 133 -14.54 7.52 -1.31
CA ARG A 133 -15.34 7.41 -0.10
C ARG A 133 -16.80 7.12 -0.47
N ASN A 134 -17.35 6.06 0.09
CA ASN A 134 -18.73 5.60 -0.17
C ASN A 134 -19.03 5.44 -1.66
N GLY A 135 -18.08 4.90 -2.43
CA GLY A 135 -18.20 4.69 -3.88
C GLY A 135 -17.97 5.94 -4.74
N ARG A 136 -17.84 7.13 -4.14
CA ARG A 136 -17.52 8.38 -4.82
C ARG A 136 -16.01 8.56 -4.92
N VAL A 137 -15.50 8.80 -6.13
CA VAL A 137 -14.09 9.09 -6.40
C VAL A 137 -13.87 10.60 -6.42
N THR A 138 -12.90 11.09 -5.66
CA THR A 138 -12.44 12.48 -5.74
C THR A 138 -11.13 12.53 -6.49
N LEU A 139 -11.09 13.33 -7.57
CA LEU A 139 -9.88 13.69 -8.31
C LEU A 139 -9.45 15.09 -7.87
N ALA A 140 -8.20 15.22 -7.42
CA ALA A 140 -7.65 16.52 -7.02
C ALA A 140 -6.25 16.74 -7.59
N GLY A 141 -5.95 17.96 -7.98
CA GLY A 141 -4.67 18.35 -8.57
C GLY A 141 -4.76 19.68 -9.31
N MET A 142 -3.59 20.12 -9.82
CA MET A 142 -3.48 21.27 -10.73
C MET A 142 -3.23 20.72 -12.12
N LEU A 143 -4.03 21.15 -13.08
CA LEU A 143 -3.94 20.80 -14.49
C LEU A 143 -3.80 22.09 -15.32
N ASP A 144 -3.19 21.99 -16.49
CA ASP A 144 -2.93 23.16 -17.32
C ASP A 144 -4.10 23.47 -18.26
N THR A 145 -4.83 22.44 -18.70
CA THR A 145 -5.89 22.59 -19.70
C THR A 145 -7.21 21.89 -19.31
N ALA A 146 -8.29 22.31 -19.97
CA ALA A 146 -9.60 21.67 -19.86
C ALA A 146 -9.61 20.26 -20.46
N GLU A 147 -8.80 20.01 -21.49
CA GLU A 147 -8.64 18.73 -22.15
C GLU A 147 -8.00 17.70 -21.19
N GLU A 148 -6.99 18.10 -20.43
CA GLU A 148 -6.38 17.25 -19.39
C GLU A 148 -7.38 16.85 -18.33
N ARG A 149 -8.23 17.79 -17.90
CA ARG A 149 -9.30 17.55 -16.93
C ARG A 149 -10.33 16.55 -17.49
N ALA A 150 -10.78 16.76 -18.73
CA ALA A 150 -11.71 15.85 -19.39
C ALA A 150 -11.10 14.44 -19.53
N ALA A 151 -9.83 14.34 -19.95
CA ALA A 151 -9.14 13.06 -20.07
C ALA A 151 -9.00 12.34 -18.73
N ALA A 152 -8.70 13.04 -17.64
CA ALA A 152 -8.61 12.44 -16.32
C ALA A 152 -9.97 11.89 -15.84
N THR A 153 -11.05 12.62 -16.07
CA THR A 153 -12.41 12.21 -15.72
C THR A 153 -12.87 11.02 -16.57
N GLU A 154 -12.61 11.03 -17.89
CA GLU A 154 -12.89 9.92 -18.81
C GLU A 154 -12.22 8.62 -18.35
N VAL A 155 -10.90 8.67 -18.10
CA VAL A 155 -10.12 7.50 -17.67
C VAL A 155 -10.59 7.00 -16.29
N ALA A 156 -10.97 7.89 -15.37
CA ALA A 156 -11.51 7.50 -14.09
C ALA A 156 -12.87 6.79 -14.22
N ALA A 157 -13.74 7.28 -15.10
CA ALA A 157 -15.03 6.64 -15.37
C ALA A 157 -14.86 5.25 -16.00
N GLU A 158 -13.97 5.09 -16.98
CA GLU A 158 -13.62 3.81 -17.60
C GLU A 158 -13.06 2.81 -16.57
N ALA A 159 -12.32 3.30 -15.57
CA ALA A 159 -11.80 2.48 -14.46
C ALA A 159 -12.87 2.08 -13.44
N GLY A 160 -14.13 2.50 -13.61
CA GLY A 160 -15.28 2.11 -12.81
C GLY A 160 -15.72 3.15 -11.77
N ALA A 161 -15.22 4.38 -11.83
CA ALA A 161 -15.74 5.48 -11.03
C ALA A 161 -17.09 5.95 -11.60
N ARG A 162 -18.18 5.63 -10.90
CA ARG A 162 -19.54 6.02 -11.33
C ARG A 162 -19.95 7.40 -10.84
N ASP A 163 -19.42 7.81 -9.70
CA ASP A 163 -19.65 9.11 -9.08
C ASP A 163 -18.28 9.77 -8.87
N ILE A 164 -18.02 10.87 -9.58
CA ILE A 164 -16.74 11.56 -9.60
C ILE A 164 -16.93 12.97 -9.09
N ASP A 165 -16.27 13.28 -7.98
CA ASP A 165 -16.11 14.64 -7.45
C ASP A 165 -14.82 15.23 -8.01
N ASP A 166 -14.97 16.10 -9.00
CA ASP A 166 -13.86 16.72 -9.70
C ASP A 166 -13.47 18.04 -9.02
N THR A 167 -12.47 17.96 -8.16
CA THR A 167 -11.85 19.11 -7.50
C THR A 167 -10.55 19.57 -8.18
N LEU A 168 -10.35 19.17 -9.43
CA LEU A 168 -9.22 19.59 -10.25
C LEU A 168 -9.28 21.11 -10.53
N ARG A 169 -8.18 21.80 -10.30
CA ARG A 169 -8.06 23.25 -10.57
C ARG A 169 -7.27 23.45 -11.85
N SER A 170 -7.74 24.39 -12.70
CA SER A 170 -6.99 24.81 -13.89
C SER A 170 -6.06 25.99 -13.54
N ALA A 171 -4.84 25.97 -14.04
CA ALA A 171 -3.88 27.07 -13.89
C ALA A 171 -4.42 28.38 -14.49
N ASP A 172 -5.24 28.31 -15.52
CA ASP A 172 -5.87 29.48 -16.16
C ASP A 172 -6.93 30.14 -15.27
N ALA A 173 -7.52 29.43 -14.31
CA ALA A 173 -8.51 29.98 -13.39
C ALA A 173 -7.90 30.85 -12.26
N VAL A 174 -6.56 30.87 -12.14
CA VAL A 174 -5.83 31.59 -11.08
C VAL A 174 -5.18 32.89 -11.58
N ARG A 175 -5.25 33.21 -12.87
CA ARG A 175 -4.77 34.52 -13.37
C ARG A 175 -5.83 35.59 -13.09
N PRO A 176 -5.61 36.53 -12.14
CA PRO A 176 -6.45 37.70 -12.02
C PRO A 176 -6.28 38.57 -13.27
N ARG A 177 -7.38 39.09 -13.79
CA ARG A 177 -7.40 40.10 -14.87
C ARG A 177 -6.73 41.39 -14.39
#